data_926a31df53f1ffdce00422b63e084d13
#
_entry.id   926a31df53f1ffdce00422b63e084d13
#
_cell.length_a   1.000
_cell.length_b   1.000
_cell.length_c   1.000
_cell.angle_alpha   90.00
_cell.angle_beta   90.00
_cell.angle_gamma   90.00
#
_symmetry.space_group_name_H-M   'P 1'
#
loop_
_entity.id
_entity.type
_entity.pdbx_description
1 polymer ?
#
loop_
_entity_poly.entity_id
_entity_poly.type
_entity_poly.pdbx_seq_one_letter_code
_entity_poly.pdbx_strand_id
1 'polypeptide(L)'
;TFFDTAELYGPFLNEEVVGEALKPFRDRVVIATKFGFTFGDDNKQQILNSRPEHIREAVEGSLRRLKTDVIDLLYQHRVDPDVPIEDVAGAVKDLIAEGKVKHFGLSEAGAQTIRRAHAVQAVTALQSEYSMWWREPEQEILPLLEELGIGFVPFSPLGKGFLTGSFKPGTTFGKDD
;
A
#
# COMPACT_ATOMS: atom_id res chain seq x y z
N THR A 1 14.14 3.31 10.35
CA THR A 1 12.72 3.51 10.67
C THR A 1 11.90 3.51 9.38
N PHE A 2 10.71 2.93 9.42
CA PHE A 2 9.83 2.71 8.27
C PHE A 2 8.65 3.69 8.34
N PHE A 3 8.36 4.40 7.23
CA PHE A 3 7.23 5.32 7.09
C PHE A 3 6.34 4.87 5.95
N ASP A 4 5.04 4.82 6.18
CA ASP A 4 4.02 4.37 5.24
C ASP A 4 3.06 5.51 4.92
N THR A 5 2.87 5.78 3.63
CA THR A 5 1.94 6.77 3.10
C THR A 5 1.20 6.22 1.88
N ALA A 6 0.47 7.05 1.17
CA ALA A 6 -0.18 6.74 -0.11
C ALA A 6 -0.57 8.02 -0.85
N GLU A 7 -0.62 7.97 -2.18
CA GLU A 7 -1.19 9.06 -3.00
C GLU A 7 -2.62 9.40 -2.59
N LEU A 8 -3.38 8.39 -2.13
CA LEU A 8 -4.77 8.53 -1.70
C LEU A 8 -4.94 9.38 -0.44
N TYR A 9 -3.90 9.51 0.40
CA TYR A 9 -4.05 10.16 1.70
C TYR A 9 -4.06 11.68 1.59
N GLY A 10 -5.26 12.27 1.78
CA GLY A 10 -5.55 13.69 1.79
C GLY A 10 -5.65 14.41 0.44
N PRO A 11 -6.10 13.84 -0.69
CA PRO A 11 -5.27 13.22 -1.71
C PRO A 11 -3.96 13.99 -1.94
N PHE A 12 -2.87 13.25 -2.04
CA PHE A 12 -1.49 13.74 -2.26
C PHE A 12 -0.83 14.48 -1.09
N LEU A 13 -1.62 15.17 -0.25
CA LEU A 13 -1.10 16.05 0.81
C LEU A 13 -0.21 15.30 1.82
N ASN A 14 -0.55 14.06 2.16
CA ASN A 14 0.25 13.30 3.12
C ASN A 14 1.65 12.98 2.58
N GLU A 15 1.79 12.68 1.30
CA GLU A 15 3.10 12.48 0.68
C GLU A 15 3.94 13.76 0.69
N GLU A 16 3.33 14.94 0.49
CA GLU A 16 4.03 16.23 0.57
C GLU A 16 4.57 16.49 1.99
N VAL A 17 3.74 16.24 3.01
CA VAL A 17 4.13 16.37 4.42
C VAL A 17 5.27 15.40 4.78
N VAL A 18 5.14 14.13 4.37
CA VAL A 18 6.17 13.10 4.60
C VAL A 18 7.46 13.47 3.88
N GLY A 19 7.37 13.91 2.62
CA GLY A 19 8.54 14.33 1.84
C GLY A 19 9.28 15.50 2.47
N GLU A 20 8.57 16.53 2.96
CA GLU A 20 9.18 17.65 3.65
C GLU A 20 9.84 17.23 4.96
N ALA A 21 9.13 16.45 5.77
CA ALA A 21 9.61 16.04 7.10
C ALA A 21 10.82 15.10 7.02
N LEU A 22 10.87 14.21 6.02
CA LEU A 22 11.89 13.18 5.93
C LEU A 22 13.09 13.56 5.04
N LYS A 23 13.02 14.65 4.28
CA LYS A 23 14.10 15.11 3.40
C LYS A 23 15.47 15.13 4.10
N PRO A 24 15.63 15.68 5.34
CA PRO A 24 16.92 15.68 6.03
C PRO A 24 17.40 14.29 6.47
N PHE A 25 16.54 13.29 6.42
CA PHE A 25 16.79 11.96 6.95
C PHE A 25 16.66 10.86 5.90
N ARG A 26 16.51 11.22 4.61
CA ARG A 26 16.15 10.31 3.53
C ARG A 26 16.98 9.03 3.50
N ASP A 27 18.29 9.14 3.69
CA ASP A 27 19.22 8.01 3.66
C ASP A 27 19.14 7.07 4.89
N ARG A 28 18.39 7.47 5.92
CA ARG A 28 18.25 6.74 7.19
C ARG A 28 16.87 6.14 7.40
N VAL A 29 15.99 6.32 6.42
CA VAL A 29 14.58 5.89 6.51
C VAL A 29 14.18 5.08 5.30
N VAL A 30 13.20 4.21 5.50
CA VAL A 30 12.49 3.49 4.44
C VAL A 30 11.15 4.17 4.25
N ILE A 31 10.83 4.57 3.02
CA ILE A 31 9.57 5.19 2.66
C ILE A 31 8.77 4.22 1.79
N ALA A 32 7.58 3.85 2.26
CA ALA A 32 6.60 3.13 1.48
C ALA A 32 5.48 4.08 1.05
N THR A 33 5.03 3.95 -0.20
CA THR A 33 3.82 4.60 -0.70
C THR A 33 3.01 3.65 -1.56
N LYS A 34 1.82 4.09 -1.97
CA LYS A 34 0.85 3.23 -2.65
C LYS A 34 0.24 3.95 -3.84
N PHE A 35 0.07 3.21 -4.95
CA PHE A 35 -0.64 3.64 -6.17
C PHE A 35 -1.92 2.84 -6.36
N GLY A 36 -2.72 3.22 -7.33
CA GLY A 36 -3.84 2.42 -7.83
C GLY A 36 -5.18 3.13 -7.83
N PHE A 37 -5.20 4.45 -7.64
CA PHE A 37 -6.41 5.24 -7.71
C PHE A 37 -6.27 6.43 -8.66
N THR A 38 -7.35 6.71 -9.38
CA THR A 38 -7.56 7.98 -10.09
C THR A 38 -8.60 8.79 -9.30
N PHE A 39 -8.42 10.09 -9.27
CA PHE A 39 -9.32 11.01 -8.57
C PHE A 39 -10.18 11.74 -9.58
N GLY A 40 -11.49 11.86 -9.30
CA GLY A 40 -12.40 12.71 -10.06
C GLY A 40 -12.08 14.20 -9.89
N ASP A 41 -12.75 15.04 -10.66
CA ASP A 41 -12.46 16.48 -10.74
C ASP A 41 -12.49 17.22 -9.40
N ASP A 42 -13.26 16.73 -8.44
CA ASP A 42 -13.38 17.31 -7.10
C ASP A 42 -12.50 16.60 -6.04
N ASN A 43 -11.65 15.65 -6.46
CA ASN A 43 -10.85 14.77 -5.60
C ASN A 43 -11.63 13.93 -4.58
N LYS A 44 -12.96 13.85 -4.71
CA LYS A 44 -13.82 13.07 -3.80
C LYS A 44 -14.10 11.69 -4.33
N GLN A 45 -14.22 11.54 -5.64
CA GLN A 45 -14.42 10.25 -6.27
C GLN A 45 -13.09 9.55 -6.43
N GLN A 46 -12.97 8.35 -5.85
CA GLN A 46 -11.83 7.47 -5.96
C GLN A 46 -12.20 6.31 -6.88
N ILE A 47 -11.46 6.15 -7.96
CA ILE A 47 -11.69 5.11 -8.97
C ILE A 47 -10.43 4.27 -9.05
N LEU A 48 -10.57 2.94 -8.99
CA LEU A 48 -9.44 2.03 -9.19
C LEU A 48 -8.85 2.23 -10.59
N ASN A 49 -7.55 2.35 -10.64
CA ASN A 49 -6.79 2.43 -11.89
C ASN A 49 -5.37 1.93 -11.69
N SER A 50 -5.12 0.70 -12.09
CA SER A 50 -3.79 0.08 -12.07
C SER A 50 -3.24 -0.18 -13.47
N ARG A 51 -3.68 0.57 -14.49
CA ARG A 51 -3.09 0.47 -15.83
C ARG A 51 -1.62 0.89 -15.82
N PRO A 52 -0.76 0.22 -16.60
CA PRO A 52 0.69 0.48 -16.62
C PRO A 52 1.07 1.95 -16.82
N GLU A 53 0.38 2.66 -17.72
CA GLU A 53 0.61 4.08 -17.96
C GLU A 53 0.29 4.93 -16.73
N HIS A 54 -0.83 4.63 -16.04
CA HIS A 54 -1.21 5.34 -14.81
C HIS A 54 -0.27 5.03 -13.64
N ILE A 55 0.21 3.80 -13.53
CA ILE A 55 1.22 3.43 -12.51
C ILE A 55 2.47 4.30 -12.66
N ARG A 56 2.94 4.52 -13.89
CA ARG A 56 4.09 5.38 -14.16
C ARG A 56 3.83 6.84 -13.75
N GLU A 57 2.67 7.38 -14.11
CA GLU A 57 2.26 8.75 -13.74
C GLU A 57 2.17 8.91 -12.21
N ALA A 58 1.56 7.94 -11.52
CA ALA A 58 1.44 7.93 -10.07
C ALA A 58 2.81 7.92 -9.38
N VAL A 59 3.73 7.07 -9.84
CA VAL A 59 5.10 6.99 -9.30
C VAL A 59 5.87 8.28 -9.52
N GLU A 60 5.82 8.88 -10.71
CA GLU A 60 6.45 10.19 -10.96
C GLU A 60 5.85 11.29 -10.07
N GLY A 61 4.54 11.23 -9.83
CA GLY A 61 3.87 12.11 -8.89
C GLY A 61 4.37 11.94 -7.46
N SER A 62 4.43 10.70 -6.99
CA SER A 62 4.89 10.35 -5.64
C SER A 62 6.36 10.74 -5.41
N LEU A 63 7.25 10.50 -6.38
CA LEU A 63 8.66 10.92 -6.30
C LEU A 63 8.78 12.43 -6.11
N ARG A 64 8.02 13.23 -6.87
CA ARG A 64 8.01 14.71 -6.73
C ARG A 64 7.50 15.14 -5.36
N ARG A 65 6.38 14.59 -4.87
CA ARG A 65 5.78 14.95 -3.58
C ARG A 65 6.65 14.53 -2.40
N LEU A 66 7.20 13.32 -2.47
CA LEU A 66 8.11 12.77 -1.46
C LEU A 66 9.52 13.39 -1.51
N LYS A 67 9.82 14.23 -2.52
CA LYS A 67 11.13 14.91 -2.70
C LYS A 67 12.30 13.93 -2.69
N THR A 68 12.16 12.82 -3.40
CA THR A 68 13.14 11.75 -3.49
C THR A 68 13.21 11.21 -4.92
N ASP A 69 14.36 10.66 -5.29
CA ASP A 69 14.55 10.04 -6.61
C ASP A 69 14.18 8.55 -6.61
N VAL A 70 13.94 7.96 -5.42
CA VAL A 70 13.61 6.54 -5.30
C VAL A 70 12.61 6.28 -4.18
N ILE A 71 11.63 5.42 -4.47
CA ILE A 71 10.68 4.85 -3.50
C ILE A 71 11.24 3.51 -3.01
N ASP A 72 11.36 3.32 -1.69
CA ASP A 72 11.90 2.08 -1.16
C ASP A 72 10.93 0.92 -1.31
N LEU A 73 9.62 1.13 -1.08
CA LEU A 73 8.59 0.10 -1.23
C LEU A 73 7.34 0.71 -1.84
N LEU A 74 6.92 0.18 -2.99
CA LEU A 74 5.74 0.63 -3.71
C LEU A 74 4.65 -0.44 -3.65
N TYR A 75 3.52 -0.10 -3.04
CA TYR A 75 2.36 -0.99 -2.97
C TYR A 75 1.34 -0.70 -4.06
N GLN A 76 0.73 -1.74 -4.63
CA GLN A 76 -0.61 -1.60 -5.19
C GLN A 76 -1.62 -1.50 -4.03
N HIS A 77 -2.33 -0.39 -3.91
CA HIS A 77 -3.17 -0.07 -2.73
C HIS A 77 -4.38 -0.99 -2.64
N ARG A 78 -5.02 -1.28 -3.78
CA ARG A 78 -6.08 -2.29 -3.94
C ARG A 78 -5.93 -2.95 -5.30
N VAL A 79 -6.23 -4.24 -5.37
CA VAL A 79 -6.25 -4.98 -6.63
C VAL A 79 -7.33 -4.39 -7.54
N ASP A 80 -6.94 -4.07 -8.76
CA ASP A 80 -7.86 -3.60 -9.80
C ASP A 80 -8.35 -4.81 -10.60
N PRO A 81 -9.66 -5.14 -10.55
CA PRO A 81 -10.20 -6.31 -11.23
C PRO A 81 -10.18 -6.18 -12.77
N ASP A 82 -10.07 -4.94 -13.29
CA ASP A 82 -10.09 -4.66 -14.72
C ASP A 82 -8.69 -4.71 -15.36
N VAL A 83 -7.64 -4.90 -14.55
CA VAL A 83 -6.25 -4.97 -15.01
C VAL A 83 -5.59 -6.27 -14.54
N PRO A 84 -5.08 -7.12 -15.43
CA PRO A 84 -4.35 -8.33 -15.05
C PRO A 84 -3.20 -7.99 -14.09
N ILE A 85 -3.09 -8.73 -13.00
CA ILE A 85 -2.05 -8.48 -12.00
C ILE A 85 -0.64 -8.63 -12.56
N GLU A 86 -0.48 -9.42 -13.61
CA GLU A 86 0.78 -9.59 -14.34
C GLU A 86 1.21 -8.30 -15.03
N ASP A 87 0.27 -7.53 -15.59
CA ASP A 87 0.55 -6.24 -16.23
C ASP A 87 0.96 -5.20 -15.19
N VAL A 88 0.29 -5.21 -14.03
CA VAL A 88 0.65 -4.38 -12.87
C VAL A 88 2.07 -4.71 -12.39
N ALA A 89 2.35 -5.99 -12.16
CA ALA A 89 3.66 -6.45 -11.71
C ALA A 89 4.75 -6.17 -12.75
N GLY A 90 4.43 -6.28 -14.06
CA GLY A 90 5.30 -5.93 -15.17
C GLY A 90 5.67 -4.44 -15.16
N ALA A 91 4.70 -3.55 -14.99
CA ALA A 91 4.95 -2.11 -14.91
C ALA A 91 5.85 -1.74 -13.72
N VAL A 92 5.62 -2.36 -12.56
CA VAL A 92 6.49 -2.12 -11.39
C VAL A 92 7.89 -2.70 -11.59
N LYS A 93 8.01 -3.86 -12.25
CA LYS A 93 9.31 -4.43 -12.64
C LYS A 93 10.14 -3.47 -13.48
N ASP A 94 9.52 -2.81 -14.47
CA ASP A 94 10.18 -1.81 -15.29
C ASP A 94 10.65 -0.60 -14.44
N LEU A 95 9.80 -0.11 -13.53
CA LEU A 95 10.16 0.98 -12.60
C LEU A 95 11.31 0.61 -11.66
N ILE A 96 11.40 -0.66 -11.26
CA ILE A 96 12.53 -1.19 -10.48
C ILE A 96 13.80 -1.20 -11.36
N ALA A 97 13.71 -1.65 -12.61
CA ALA A 97 14.83 -1.65 -13.53
C ALA A 97 15.32 -0.22 -13.88
N GLU A 98 14.40 0.76 -13.88
CA GLU A 98 14.71 2.19 -14.02
C GLU A 98 15.32 2.81 -12.75
N GLY A 99 15.35 2.10 -11.63
CA GLY A 99 15.88 2.59 -10.34
C GLY A 99 14.96 3.54 -9.59
N LYS A 100 13.70 3.70 -10.01
CA LYS A 100 12.70 4.57 -9.38
C LYS A 100 12.03 3.93 -8.16
N VAL A 101 11.99 2.60 -8.13
CA VAL A 101 11.40 1.79 -7.07
C VAL A 101 12.39 0.69 -6.69
N LYS A 102 12.54 0.40 -5.38
CA LYS A 102 13.41 -0.72 -4.95
C LYS A 102 12.64 -2.03 -4.80
N HIS A 103 11.45 -1.96 -4.20
CA HIS A 103 10.68 -3.14 -3.83
C HIS A 103 9.21 -2.98 -4.18
N PHE A 104 8.59 -4.10 -4.57
CA PHE A 104 7.16 -4.19 -4.86
C PHE A 104 6.39 -4.80 -3.68
N GLY A 105 5.22 -4.25 -3.38
CA GLY A 105 4.29 -4.77 -2.39
C GLY A 105 2.85 -4.81 -2.91
N LEU A 106 2.02 -5.57 -2.22
CA LEU A 106 0.58 -5.63 -2.45
C LEU A 106 -0.17 -5.27 -1.17
N SER A 107 -1.39 -4.76 -1.28
CA SER A 107 -2.27 -4.52 -0.15
C SER A 107 -3.62 -5.17 -0.39
N GLU A 108 -4.10 -5.95 0.61
CA GLU A 108 -5.40 -6.65 0.57
C GLU A 108 -5.56 -7.58 -0.66
N ALA A 109 -4.49 -8.22 -1.11
CA ALA A 109 -4.51 -9.15 -2.23
C ALA A 109 -4.77 -10.58 -1.77
N GLY A 110 -5.61 -11.32 -2.50
CA GLY A 110 -5.85 -12.74 -2.27
C GLY A 110 -4.67 -13.61 -2.72
N ALA A 111 -4.61 -14.85 -2.21
CA ALA A 111 -3.49 -15.77 -2.41
C ALA A 111 -3.13 -16.01 -3.88
N GLN A 112 -4.12 -16.21 -4.74
CA GLN A 112 -3.88 -16.44 -6.17
C GLN A 112 -3.27 -15.20 -6.85
N THR A 113 -3.75 -14.01 -6.49
CA THR A 113 -3.21 -12.74 -7.01
C THR A 113 -1.76 -12.54 -6.58
N ILE A 114 -1.44 -12.84 -5.31
CA ILE A 114 -0.07 -12.76 -4.78
C ILE A 114 0.86 -13.70 -5.57
N ARG A 115 0.47 -14.97 -5.77
CA ARG A 115 1.29 -15.93 -6.54
C ARG A 115 1.55 -15.46 -7.96
N ARG A 116 0.52 -14.98 -8.65
CA ARG A 116 0.62 -14.49 -10.03
C ARG A 116 1.53 -13.26 -10.13
N ALA A 117 1.35 -12.30 -9.25
CA ALA A 117 2.22 -11.11 -9.18
C ALA A 117 3.67 -11.49 -8.91
N HIS A 118 3.89 -12.35 -7.90
CA HIS A 118 5.23 -12.78 -7.46
C HIS A 118 5.99 -13.52 -8.56
N ALA A 119 5.29 -14.25 -9.44
CA ALA A 119 5.89 -14.95 -10.58
C ALA A 119 6.46 -14.00 -11.65
N VAL A 120 5.93 -12.76 -11.76
CA VAL A 120 6.39 -11.74 -12.72
C VAL A 120 7.46 -10.84 -12.11
N GLN A 121 7.17 -10.34 -10.91
CA GLN A 121 8.05 -9.49 -10.10
C GLN A 121 7.94 -9.91 -8.65
N ALA A 122 9.08 -10.20 -8.02
CA ALA A 122 9.10 -10.58 -6.61
C ALA A 122 8.35 -9.55 -5.74
N VAL A 123 7.31 -10.02 -5.05
CA VAL A 123 6.60 -9.23 -4.04
C VAL A 123 7.40 -9.33 -2.75
N THR A 124 7.74 -8.18 -2.18
CA THR A 124 8.56 -8.08 -0.96
C THR A 124 7.71 -8.07 0.30
N ALA A 125 6.53 -7.43 0.23
CA ALA A 125 5.64 -7.31 1.38
C ALA A 125 4.17 -7.35 0.96
N LEU A 126 3.33 -7.91 1.83
CA LEU A 126 1.88 -7.77 1.80
C LEU A 126 1.42 -6.93 2.99
N GLN A 127 0.61 -5.91 2.74
CA GLN A 127 -0.06 -5.14 3.78
C GLN A 127 -1.54 -5.55 3.85
N SER A 128 -2.00 -6.03 5.03
CA SER A 128 -3.40 -6.45 5.22
C SER A 128 -3.89 -6.18 6.63
N GLU A 129 -5.21 -6.08 6.79
CA GLU A 129 -5.82 -5.97 8.11
C GLU A 129 -5.52 -7.24 8.93
N TYR A 130 -5.04 -7.05 10.16
CA TYR A 130 -4.79 -8.14 11.07
C TYR A 130 -4.82 -7.67 12.53
N SER A 131 -5.60 -8.35 13.36
CA SER A 131 -5.73 -8.05 14.77
C SER A 131 -6.20 -9.27 15.55
N MET A 132 -6.38 -9.15 16.84
CA MET A 132 -7.06 -10.19 17.63
C MET A 132 -8.53 -10.37 17.24
N TRP A 133 -9.12 -9.38 16.57
CA TRP A 133 -10.49 -9.39 16.06
C TRP A 133 -10.57 -9.95 14.63
N TRP A 134 -9.68 -9.50 13.73
CA TRP A 134 -9.65 -9.92 12.33
C TRP A 134 -8.48 -10.88 12.09
N ARG A 135 -8.78 -12.16 11.96
CA ARG A 135 -7.77 -13.24 11.89
C ARG A 135 -7.80 -14.05 10.59
N GLU A 136 -8.56 -13.62 9.61
CA GLU A 136 -8.65 -14.31 8.29
C GLU A 136 -7.28 -14.58 7.62
N PRO A 137 -6.27 -13.69 7.72
CA PRO A 137 -4.97 -13.96 7.10
C PRO A 137 -4.28 -15.24 7.59
N GLU A 138 -4.62 -15.74 8.78
CA GLU A 138 -3.99 -16.96 9.36
C GLU A 138 -4.31 -18.22 8.55
N GLN A 139 -5.44 -18.27 7.84
CA GLN A 139 -5.92 -19.47 7.17
C GLN A 139 -5.13 -19.79 5.89
N GLU A 140 -4.87 -18.79 5.07
CA GLU A 140 -4.26 -18.96 3.75
C GLU A 140 -3.10 -17.99 3.50
N ILE A 141 -3.25 -16.73 3.91
CA ILE A 141 -2.30 -15.67 3.56
C ILE A 141 -0.97 -15.85 4.28
N LEU A 142 -0.95 -15.98 5.61
CA LEU A 142 0.31 -16.10 6.35
C LEU A 142 1.12 -17.34 5.94
N PRO A 143 0.51 -18.55 5.78
CA PRO A 143 1.23 -19.71 5.24
C PRO A 143 1.81 -19.44 3.83
N LEU A 144 1.06 -18.77 2.95
CA LEU A 144 1.55 -18.41 1.63
C LEU A 144 2.73 -17.45 1.68
N LEU A 145 2.66 -16.43 2.54
CA LEU A 145 3.75 -15.47 2.67
C LEU A 145 5.03 -16.12 3.19
N GLU A 146 4.91 -17.05 4.13
CA GLU A 146 6.03 -17.85 4.64
C GLU A 146 6.64 -18.71 3.52
N GLU A 147 5.81 -19.41 2.72
CA GLU A 147 6.24 -20.20 1.56
C GLU A 147 7.04 -19.35 0.56
N LEU A 148 6.57 -18.14 0.26
CA LEU A 148 7.17 -17.27 -0.77
C LEU A 148 8.25 -16.31 -0.22
N GLY A 149 8.50 -16.29 1.08
CA GLY A 149 9.46 -15.37 1.71
C GLY A 149 9.02 -13.90 1.66
N ILE A 150 7.71 -13.63 1.72
CA ILE A 150 7.12 -12.29 1.66
C ILE A 150 6.87 -11.77 3.07
N GLY A 151 7.29 -10.53 3.35
CA GLY A 151 7.03 -9.87 4.62
C GLY A 151 5.54 -9.51 4.82
N PHE A 152 5.07 -9.54 6.06
CA PHE A 152 3.69 -9.15 6.39
C PHE A 152 3.68 -7.84 7.17
N VAL A 153 2.87 -6.88 6.73
CA VAL A 153 2.68 -5.56 7.36
C VAL A 153 1.22 -5.43 7.80
N PRO A 154 0.91 -5.72 9.09
CA PRO A 154 -0.47 -5.63 9.56
C PRO A 154 -0.91 -4.18 9.74
N PHE A 155 -2.16 -3.86 9.34
CA PHE A 155 -2.79 -2.59 9.70
C PHE A 155 -4.03 -2.80 10.58
N SER A 156 -4.53 -1.71 11.18
CA SER A 156 -5.67 -1.70 12.12
C SER A 156 -5.56 -2.72 13.28
N PRO A 157 -4.40 -2.87 13.93
CA PRO A 157 -4.21 -3.90 14.97
C PRO A 157 -5.09 -3.70 16.21
N LEU A 158 -5.63 -2.50 16.40
CA LEU A 158 -6.53 -2.15 17.52
C LEU A 158 -8.01 -2.23 17.15
N GLY A 159 -8.37 -2.74 15.97
CA GLY A 159 -9.77 -2.88 15.54
C GLY A 159 -10.53 -1.57 15.59
N LYS A 160 -9.98 -0.50 15.01
CA LYS A 160 -10.54 0.86 15.01
C LYS A 160 -10.84 1.40 16.43
N GLY A 161 -9.99 1.04 17.39
CA GLY A 161 -10.12 1.45 18.81
C GLY A 161 -10.91 0.47 19.68
N PHE A 162 -11.60 -0.53 19.10
CA PHE A 162 -12.39 -1.50 19.88
C PHE A 162 -11.54 -2.29 20.89
N LEU A 163 -10.34 -2.67 20.50
CA LEU A 163 -9.42 -3.46 21.32
C LEU A 163 -8.62 -2.64 22.34
N THR A 164 -8.82 -1.33 22.42
CA THR A 164 -8.11 -0.46 23.37
C THR A 164 -8.67 -0.48 24.78
N GLY A 165 -9.87 -1.05 24.97
CA GLY A 165 -10.62 -0.95 26.23
C GLY A 165 -11.32 0.40 26.44
N SER A 166 -11.31 1.29 25.46
CA SER A 166 -12.02 2.58 25.51
C SER A 166 -13.55 2.43 25.46
N PHE A 167 -14.01 1.35 24.80
CA PHE A 167 -15.45 1.04 24.75
C PHE A 167 -15.85 0.14 25.91
N LYS A 168 -16.94 0.51 26.58
CA LYS A 168 -17.52 -0.22 27.71
C LYS A 168 -18.86 -0.83 27.31
N PRO A 169 -19.34 -1.89 28.00
CA PRO A 169 -20.70 -2.35 27.81
C PRO A 169 -21.68 -1.19 27.96
N GLY A 170 -22.56 -0.98 26.99
CA GLY A 170 -23.50 0.15 26.96
C GLY A 170 -22.98 1.42 26.29
N THR A 171 -21.76 1.44 25.75
CA THR A 171 -21.33 2.56 24.90
C THR A 171 -22.28 2.69 23.70
N THR A 172 -22.79 3.91 23.50
CA THR A 172 -23.62 4.26 22.33
C THR A 172 -22.77 5.04 21.35
N PHE A 173 -22.92 4.72 20.06
CA PHE A 173 -22.24 5.40 18.97
C PHE A 173 -23.14 6.45 18.35
N GLY A 174 -22.60 7.55 17.88
CA GLY A 174 -23.30 8.57 17.11
C GLY A 174 -23.68 8.07 15.72
N LYS A 175 -24.45 8.90 14.99
CA LYS A 175 -24.82 8.55 13.61
C LYS A 175 -23.65 8.62 12.61
N ASP A 176 -22.58 9.31 13.00
CA ASP A 176 -21.39 9.60 12.20
C ASP A 176 -20.15 8.84 12.72
N ASP A 177 -20.34 7.87 13.64
CA ASP A 177 -19.29 7.00 14.16
C ASP A 177 -19.03 5.79 13.23
#